data_862b08edb7b68d35668fea0df4f58547
#
_entry.id   862b08edb7b68d35668fea0df4f58547
#
_cell.length_a   1.000
_cell.length_b   1.000
_cell.length_c   1.000
_cell.angle_alpha   90.00
_cell.angle_beta   90.00
_cell.angle_gamma   90.00
#
_symmetry.space_group_name_H-M   'P 1'
#
loop_
_entity.id
_entity.type
_entity.pdbx_description
1 polymer ?
#
loop_
_entity_poly.entity_id
_entity_poly.type
_entity_poly.pdbx_seq_one_letter_code
_entity_poly.pdbx_strand_id
1 'polypeptide(L)'
;MTQQPAQPHRGSLRAAIEGLLRTCVDLERQAEGVSTDTGKRVRGLAETLIAVQLPRAVLDVPALVQEVGGLGRQLDADLNGRLAEARRPLVTEIHTLLALLAPVHGLAALPPLVPVGPGAALADHFPTGFAREYVDDLLGTVDTSVTLTTQSAVGVPVESERATDAVKLLVGQHLPENFRDEGVRMLRNGLCHTVERHGHHIAPETQLARLVWRKDPSGHQAWQVLPGGGIATSHGCGPAAGGFTSAEALAKTLAAFLRWAHDHAGGVNELIKNHTSKNAKRIGIHMSATLAGLTPGETDGFRGTATGSAEKVDDWLAARRYAVAHGKPPVYGVPYDPIAEGEDPGVTLAFKRVGHQWHLVTCYPVDEPDPRNKRLEDLA
;
A
#
# COMPACT_ATOMS: atom_id res chain seq x y z
N MET A 1 -41.00 -37.83 -25.17
CA MET A 1 -39.56 -37.75 -24.99
C MET A 1 -39.27 -36.41 -24.28
N THR A 2 -39.19 -36.45 -22.99
CA THR A 2 -38.82 -35.29 -22.16
C THR A 2 -37.29 -35.14 -22.22
N GLN A 3 -36.82 -34.09 -22.88
CA GLN A 3 -35.40 -33.71 -22.84
C GLN A 3 -35.06 -33.39 -21.40
N GLN A 4 -34.20 -34.21 -20.79
CA GLN A 4 -33.52 -33.86 -19.53
C GLN A 4 -32.68 -32.59 -19.77
N PRO A 5 -32.80 -31.54 -18.94
CA PRO A 5 -31.94 -30.38 -19.08
C PRO A 5 -30.48 -30.81 -18.92
N ALA A 6 -29.62 -30.38 -19.83
CA ALA A 6 -28.19 -30.68 -19.80
C ALA A 6 -27.64 -30.24 -18.46
N GLN A 7 -27.06 -31.14 -17.68
CA GLN A 7 -26.37 -30.80 -16.44
C GLN A 7 -25.20 -29.85 -16.77
N PRO A 8 -25.11 -28.71 -16.12
CA PRO A 8 -24.00 -27.80 -16.34
C PRO A 8 -22.66 -28.49 -15.99
N HIS A 9 -21.69 -28.40 -16.89
CA HIS A 9 -20.38 -29.01 -16.66
C HIS A 9 -19.76 -28.46 -15.38
N ARG A 10 -19.18 -29.33 -14.53
CA ARG A 10 -18.52 -28.96 -13.26
C ARG A 10 -17.56 -27.77 -13.40
N GLY A 11 -16.79 -27.72 -14.50
CA GLY A 11 -15.85 -26.62 -14.78
C GLY A 11 -16.53 -25.27 -15.00
N SER A 12 -17.73 -25.24 -15.58
CA SER A 12 -18.48 -24.00 -15.79
C SER A 12 -19.10 -23.46 -14.50
N LEU A 13 -19.54 -24.34 -13.58
CA LEU A 13 -20.03 -23.92 -12.26
C LEU A 13 -18.92 -23.39 -11.38
N ARG A 14 -17.78 -24.09 -11.35
CA ARG A 14 -16.60 -23.59 -10.61
C ARG A 14 -16.17 -22.21 -11.12
N ALA A 15 -16.02 -22.05 -12.43
CA ALA A 15 -15.63 -20.76 -13.03
C ALA A 15 -16.65 -19.63 -12.74
N ALA A 16 -17.96 -19.95 -12.69
CA ALA A 16 -18.98 -18.98 -12.33
C ALA A 16 -18.86 -18.55 -10.85
N ILE A 17 -18.65 -19.50 -9.93
CA ILE A 17 -18.44 -19.22 -8.51
C ILE A 17 -17.15 -18.40 -8.32
N GLU A 18 -16.04 -18.78 -8.96
CA GLU A 18 -14.78 -18.00 -8.92
C GLU A 18 -14.96 -16.57 -9.44
N GLY A 19 -15.74 -16.37 -10.49
CA GLY A 19 -16.08 -15.04 -11.02
C GLY A 19 -16.86 -14.18 -10.02
N LEU A 20 -17.83 -14.75 -9.33
CA LEU A 20 -18.60 -14.06 -8.29
C LEU A 20 -17.77 -13.76 -7.06
N LEU A 21 -16.92 -14.70 -6.62
CA LEU A 21 -16.00 -14.49 -5.50
C LEU A 21 -15.00 -13.37 -5.83
N ARG A 22 -14.47 -13.36 -7.04
CA ARG A 22 -13.60 -12.26 -7.50
C ARG A 22 -14.31 -10.91 -7.42
N THR A 23 -15.55 -10.83 -7.87
CA THR A 23 -16.36 -9.61 -7.75
C THR A 23 -16.56 -9.19 -6.30
N CYS A 24 -16.77 -10.12 -5.36
CA CYS A 24 -16.85 -9.81 -3.93
C CYS A 24 -15.53 -9.26 -3.40
N VAL A 25 -14.41 -9.91 -3.72
CA VAL A 25 -13.05 -9.46 -3.31
C VAL A 25 -12.74 -8.07 -3.90
N ASP A 26 -13.11 -7.79 -5.14
CA ASP A 26 -12.93 -6.49 -5.76
C ASP A 26 -13.77 -5.40 -5.08
N LEU A 27 -15.01 -5.71 -4.67
CA LEU A 27 -15.85 -4.78 -3.89
C LEU A 27 -15.25 -4.51 -2.51
N GLU A 28 -14.75 -5.52 -1.80
CA GLU A 28 -14.06 -5.36 -0.51
C GLU A 28 -12.86 -4.44 -0.66
N ARG A 29 -12.01 -4.70 -1.62
CA ARG A 29 -10.81 -3.91 -1.89
C ARG A 29 -11.13 -2.45 -2.24
N GLN A 30 -12.17 -2.21 -3.04
CA GLN A 30 -12.61 -0.85 -3.33
C GLN A 30 -13.11 -0.14 -2.08
N ALA A 31 -13.85 -0.84 -1.21
CA ALA A 31 -14.33 -0.30 0.05
C ALA A 31 -13.16 0.01 1.01
N GLU A 32 -12.18 -0.89 1.12
CA GLU A 32 -10.95 -0.69 1.89
C GLU A 32 -10.14 0.49 1.37
N GLY A 33 -10.00 0.62 0.05
CA GLY A 33 -9.36 1.77 -0.58
C GLY A 33 -10.04 3.09 -0.20
N VAL A 34 -11.37 3.14 -0.28
CA VAL A 34 -12.15 4.34 0.12
C VAL A 34 -12.02 4.61 1.61
N SER A 35 -12.11 3.59 2.47
CA SER A 35 -11.95 3.73 3.92
C SER A 35 -10.55 4.23 4.26
N THR A 36 -9.51 3.64 3.68
CA THR A 36 -8.12 4.04 3.88
C THR A 36 -7.86 5.48 3.43
N ASP A 37 -8.32 5.86 2.23
CA ASP A 37 -8.17 7.23 1.71
C ASP A 37 -8.93 8.23 2.58
N THR A 38 -10.15 7.91 2.97
CA THR A 38 -10.95 8.74 3.87
C THR A 38 -10.29 8.85 5.25
N GLY A 39 -9.81 7.76 5.82
CA GLY A 39 -9.06 7.74 7.07
C GLY A 39 -7.80 8.60 7.01
N LYS A 40 -7.05 8.53 5.90
CA LYS A 40 -5.89 9.38 5.64
C LYS A 40 -6.27 10.86 5.57
N ARG A 41 -7.35 11.22 4.87
CA ARG A 41 -7.84 12.61 4.74
C ARG A 41 -8.37 13.16 6.06
N VAL A 42 -9.14 12.37 6.81
CA VAL A 42 -9.64 12.73 8.15
C VAL A 42 -8.49 12.97 9.11
N ARG A 43 -7.49 12.10 9.10
CA ARG A 43 -6.28 12.23 9.89
C ARG A 43 -5.49 13.47 9.49
N GLY A 44 -5.23 13.68 8.20
CA GLY A 44 -4.54 14.86 7.69
C GLY A 44 -5.26 16.18 8.04
N LEU A 45 -6.61 16.18 8.05
CA LEU A 45 -7.38 17.33 8.51
C LEU A 45 -7.21 17.58 10.01
N ALA A 46 -7.32 16.53 10.84
CA ALA A 46 -7.09 16.62 12.27
C ALA A 46 -5.69 17.15 12.59
N GLU A 47 -4.68 16.65 11.89
CA GLU A 47 -3.29 17.04 12.00
C GLU A 47 -3.06 18.50 11.56
N THR A 48 -3.72 18.93 10.48
CA THR A 48 -3.70 20.33 10.03
C THR A 48 -4.29 21.25 11.10
N LEU A 49 -5.40 20.84 11.73
CA LEU A 49 -6.04 21.59 12.80
C LEU A 49 -5.14 21.70 14.05
N ILE A 50 -4.43 20.64 14.41
CA ILE A 50 -3.46 20.65 15.52
C ILE A 50 -2.25 21.56 15.20
N ALA A 51 -1.80 21.57 13.93
CA ALA A 51 -0.66 22.37 13.50
C ALA A 51 -0.98 23.89 13.44
N VAL A 52 -2.25 24.25 13.29
CA VAL A 52 -2.67 25.66 13.38
C VAL A 52 -2.74 26.04 14.84
N GLN A 53 -1.66 26.59 15.39
CA GLN A 53 -1.56 27.11 16.77
C GLN A 53 -2.46 28.34 16.96
N LEU A 54 -3.77 28.13 16.95
CA LEU A 54 -4.72 29.18 17.29
C LEU A 54 -4.87 29.25 18.82
N PRO A 55 -5.01 30.47 19.40
CA PRO A 55 -5.34 30.60 20.81
C PRO A 55 -6.63 29.83 21.13
N ARG A 56 -6.63 29.03 22.21
CA ARG A 56 -7.78 28.24 22.65
C ARG A 56 -9.08 29.06 22.78
N ALA A 57 -8.97 30.35 22.99
CA ALA A 57 -10.12 31.26 23.06
C ALA A 57 -10.86 31.46 21.73
N VAL A 58 -10.25 31.05 20.61
CA VAL A 58 -10.81 31.24 19.26
C VAL A 58 -11.35 29.94 18.67
N LEU A 59 -10.74 28.79 19.01
CA LEU A 59 -11.14 27.48 18.51
C LEU A 59 -10.79 26.38 19.48
N ASP A 60 -11.77 25.56 19.87
CA ASP A 60 -11.54 24.34 20.63
C ASP A 60 -11.03 23.22 19.71
N VAL A 61 -9.73 23.24 19.40
CA VAL A 61 -9.08 22.28 18.53
C VAL A 61 -9.26 20.83 19.00
N PRO A 62 -9.15 20.48 20.31
CA PRO A 62 -9.46 19.14 20.79
C PRO A 62 -10.88 18.67 20.50
N ALA A 63 -11.88 19.51 20.71
CA ALA A 63 -13.28 19.16 20.40
C ALA A 63 -13.47 18.93 18.90
N LEU A 64 -12.88 19.77 18.06
CA LEU A 64 -12.94 19.64 16.59
C LEU A 64 -12.24 18.37 16.08
N VAL A 65 -11.11 18.00 16.67
CA VAL A 65 -10.40 16.75 16.34
C VAL A 65 -11.25 15.53 16.72
N GLN A 66 -11.95 15.57 17.86
CA GLN A 66 -12.86 14.49 18.25
C GLN A 66 -14.07 14.39 17.30
N GLU A 67 -14.62 15.52 16.87
CA GLU A 67 -15.73 15.56 15.92
C GLU A 67 -15.32 15.01 14.55
N VAL A 68 -14.18 15.41 14.02
CA VAL A 68 -13.61 14.90 12.77
C VAL A 68 -13.34 13.40 12.87
N GLY A 69 -12.80 12.92 13.99
CA GLY A 69 -12.62 11.49 14.24
C GLY A 69 -13.96 10.73 14.35
N GLY A 70 -15.00 11.37 14.86
CA GLY A 70 -16.39 10.86 14.90
C GLY A 70 -16.97 10.66 13.51
N LEU A 71 -16.81 11.64 12.64
CA LEU A 71 -17.24 11.57 11.22
C LEU A 71 -16.51 10.45 10.47
N GLY A 72 -15.21 10.26 10.71
CA GLY A 72 -14.46 9.16 10.11
C GLY A 72 -15.07 7.79 10.46
N ARG A 73 -15.32 7.53 11.74
CA ARG A 73 -15.95 6.27 12.19
C ARG A 73 -17.36 6.05 11.63
N GLN A 74 -18.13 7.13 11.50
CA GLN A 74 -19.47 7.06 10.90
C GLN A 74 -19.41 6.70 9.42
N LEU A 75 -18.46 7.28 8.68
CA LEU A 75 -18.23 6.99 7.27
C LEU A 75 -17.81 5.54 7.04
N ASP A 76 -16.92 5.01 7.89
CA ASP A 76 -16.51 3.59 7.85
C ASP A 76 -17.70 2.65 8.13
N ALA A 77 -18.55 2.99 9.09
CA ALA A 77 -19.75 2.22 9.38
C ALA A 77 -20.75 2.23 8.21
N ASP A 78 -20.97 3.38 7.58
CA ASP A 78 -21.83 3.52 6.41
C ASP A 78 -21.26 2.77 5.20
N LEU A 79 -19.95 2.82 4.98
CA LEU A 79 -19.26 2.09 3.91
C LEU A 79 -19.39 0.58 4.09
N ASN A 80 -19.15 0.08 5.30
CA ASN A 80 -19.33 -1.34 5.62
C ASN A 80 -20.79 -1.80 5.44
N GLY A 81 -21.75 -0.97 5.79
CA GLY A 81 -23.16 -1.23 5.54
C GLY A 81 -23.47 -1.36 4.05
N ARG A 82 -23.00 -0.42 3.22
CA ARG A 82 -23.18 -0.45 1.77
C ARG A 82 -22.46 -1.64 1.12
N LEU A 83 -21.27 -1.98 1.59
CA LEU A 83 -20.54 -3.16 1.13
C LEU A 83 -21.33 -4.44 1.42
N ALA A 84 -21.86 -4.59 2.62
CA ALA A 84 -22.69 -5.73 2.99
C ALA A 84 -23.94 -5.84 2.11
N GLU A 85 -24.61 -4.72 1.79
CA GLU A 85 -25.74 -4.68 0.87
C GLU A 85 -25.36 -5.08 -0.56
N ALA A 86 -24.22 -4.57 -1.07
CA ALA A 86 -23.74 -4.90 -2.42
C ALA A 86 -23.31 -6.38 -2.54
N ARG A 87 -22.77 -6.97 -1.47
CA ARG A 87 -22.34 -8.39 -1.43
C ARG A 87 -23.51 -9.37 -1.34
N ARG A 88 -24.61 -8.98 -0.74
CA ARG A 88 -25.76 -9.88 -0.48
C ARG A 88 -26.25 -10.64 -1.73
N PRO A 89 -26.52 -10.00 -2.88
CA PRO A 89 -26.95 -10.73 -4.08
C PRO A 89 -25.88 -11.71 -4.59
N LEU A 90 -24.61 -11.35 -4.53
CA LEU A 90 -23.50 -12.20 -4.97
C LEU A 90 -23.37 -13.43 -4.08
N VAL A 91 -23.42 -13.27 -2.76
CA VAL A 91 -23.40 -14.37 -1.79
C VAL A 91 -24.59 -15.31 -2.00
N THR A 92 -25.78 -14.77 -2.28
CA THR A 92 -26.98 -15.58 -2.58
C THR A 92 -26.79 -16.39 -3.85
N GLU A 93 -26.23 -15.80 -4.90
CA GLU A 93 -25.98 -16.49 -6.17
C GLU A 93 -24.90 -17.57 -6.01
N ILE A 94 -23.81 -17.29 -5.29
CA ILE A 94 -22.78 -18.28 -4.95
C ILE A 94 -23.42 -19.47 -4.23
N HIS A 95 -24.27 -19.23 -3.23
CA HIS A 95 -24.97 -20.28 -2.50
C HIS A 95 -25.88 -21.12 -3.42
N THR A 96 -26.56 -20.47 -4.35
CA THR A 96 -27.41 -21.15 -5.36
C THR A 96 -26.56 -22.07 -6.25
N LEU A 97 -25.40 -21.60 -6.72
CA LEU A 97 -24.48 -22.40 -7.53
C LEU A 97 -23.87 -23.56 -6.72
N LEU A 98 -23.52 -23.34 -5.46
CA LEU A 98 -23.03 -24.38 -4.55
C LEU A 98 -24.12 -25.46 -4.30
N ALA A 99 -25.37 -25.06 -4.22
CA ALA A 99 -26.48 -26.03 -4.09
C ALA A 99 -26.59 -26.98 -5.28
N LEU A 100 -26.20 -26.54 -6.48
CA LEU A 100 -26.12 -27.41 -7.66
C LEU A 100 -24.94 -28.39 -7.59
N LEU A 101 -23.89 -28.08 -6.81
CA LEU A 101 -22.76 -28.98 -6.58
C LEU A 101 -22.99 -29.93 -5.40
N ALA A 102 -23.85 -29.60 -4.46
CA ALA A 102 -24.09 -30.37 -3.24
C ALA A 102 -24.38 -31.89 -3.49
N PRO A 103 -25.23 -32.31 -4.47
CA PRO A 103 -25.47 -33.71 -4.76
C PRO A 103 -24.22 -34.47 -5.19
N VAL A 104 -23.30 -33.80 -5.87
CA VAL A 104 -22.03 -34.39 -6.32
C VAL A 104 -21.09 -34.71 -5.15
N HIS A 105 -21.26 -33.98 -4.03
CA HIS A 105 -20.54 -34.20 -2.78
C HIS A 105 -21.33 -35.01 -1.75
N GLY A 106 -22.39 -35.71 -2.21
CA GLY A 106 -23.20 -36.62 -1.37
C GLY A 106 -24.16 -35.88 -0.42
N LEU A 107 -24.42 -34.59 -0.65
CA LEU A 107 -25.32 -33.79 0.17
C LEU A 107 -26.70 -33.70 -0.49
N ALA A 108 -27.78 -33.94 0.27
CA ALA A 108 -29.15 -33.83 -0.24
C ALA A 108 -29.55 -32.37 -0.51
N ALA A 109 -29.07 -31.44 0.32
CA ALA A 109 -29.27 -29.99 0.18
C ALA A 109 -28.20 -29.24 0.96
N LEU A 110 -27.94 -27.96 0.61
CA LEU A 110 -27.15 -27.06 1.45
C LEU A 110 -28.02 -26.43 2.55
N PRO A 111 -27.49 -26.29 3.77
CA PRO A 111 -28.13 -25.44 4.78
C PRO A 111 -28.24 -23.98 4.28
N PRO A 112 -29.16 -23.18 4.84
CA PRO A 112 -29.31 -21.78 4.49
C PRO A 112 -28.06 -20.97 4.86
N LEU A 113 -27.90 -19.81 4.19
CA LEU A 113 -26.84 -18.84 4.52
C LEU A 113 -26.91 -18.42 5.99
N VAL A 114 -25.74 -18.18 6.56
CA VAL A 114 -25.60 -17.72 7.94
C VAL A 114 -25.86 -16.21 8.00
N PRO A 115 -26.74 -15.72 8.86
CA PRO A 115 -26.86 -14.29 9.10
C PRO A 115 -25.59 -13.77 9.78
N VAL A 116 -24.90 -12.83 9.14
CA VAL A 116 -23.67 -12.21 9.68
C VAL A 116 -23.80 -10.70 9.68
N GLY A 117 -23.05 -10.05 10.57
CA GLY A 117 -23.00 -8.59 10.67
C GLY A 117 -22.18 -7.94 9.55
N PRO A 118 -22.30 -6.62 9.39
CA PRO A 118 -21.41 -5.84 8.54
C PRO A 118 -19.94 -6.06 8.93
N GLY A 119 -19.07 -6.27 7.98
CA GLY A 119 -17.64 -6.51 8.22
C GLY A 119 -17.25 -7.97 8.49
N ALA A 120 -18.20 -8.92 8.43
CA ALA A 120 -17.87 -10.34 8.45
C ALA A 120 -17.09 -10.76 7.19
N ALA A 121 -16.17 -11.72 7.34
CA ALA A 121 -15.47 -12.29 6.21
C ALA A 121 -16.46 -12.97 5.25
N LEU A 122 -16.12 -13.00 3.95
CA LEU A 122 -17.00 -13.55 2.91
C LEU A 122 -17.39 -15.01 3.20
N ALA A 123 -16.44 -15.83 3.65
CA ALA A 123 -16.69 -17.22 4.00
C ALA A 123 -17.66 -17.40 5.17
N ASP A 124 -17.77 -16.43 6.08
CA ASP A 124 -18.66 -16.51 7.26
C ASP A 124 -20.14 -16.51 6.89
N HIS A 125 -20.50 -16.06 5.68
CA HIS A 125 -21.86 -16.12 5.16
C HIS A 125 -22.32 -17.56 4.86
N PHE A 126 -21.38 -18.48 4.67
CA PHE A 126 -21.68 -19.86 4.29
C PHE A 126 -21.73 -20.76 5.53
N PRO A 127 -22.65 -21.75 5.55
CA PRO A 127 -22.72 -22.72 6.63
C PRO A 127 -21.43 -23.56 6.69
N THR A 128 -21.04 -23.96 7.91
CA THR A 128 -19.88 -24.83 8.13
C THR A 128 -19.96 -26.14 7.35
N GLY A 129 -18.83 -26.70 6.97
CA GLY A 129 -18.70 -27.86 6.12
C GLY A 129 -18.52 -27.50 4.65
N PHE A 130 -19.00 -28.34 3.74
CA PHE A 130 -18.71 -28.26 2.30
C PHE A 130 -18.79 -26.85 1.71
N ALA A 131 -19.85 -26.09 2.00
CA ALA A 131 -20.02 -24.78 1.38
C ALA A 131 -18.93 -23.79 1.79
N ARG A 132 -18.63 -23.73 3.09
CA ARG A 132 -17.58 -22.87 3.64
C ARG A 132 -16.19 -23.30 3.18
N GLU A 133 -15.88 -24.59 3.30
CA GLU A 133 -14.60 -25.15 2.87
C GLU A 133 -14.34 -24.93 1.37
N TYR A 134 -15.38 -25.10 0.55
CA TYR A 134 -15.28 -24.87 -0.90
C TYR A 134 -15.04 -23.39 -1.23
N VAL A 135 -15.73 -22.48 -0.51
CA VAL A 135 -15.52 -21.02 -0.69
C VAL A 135 -14.14 -20.62 -0.20
N ASP A 136 -13.68 -21.10 0.95
CA ASP A 136 -12.34 -20.83 1.48
C ASP A 136 -11.23 -21.32 0.52
N ASP A 137 -11.38 -22.53 -0.02
CA ASP A 137 -10.44 -23.07 -1.01
C ASP A 137 -10.39 -22.20 -2.28
N LEU A 138 -11.55 -21.78 -2.79
CA LEU A 138 -11.62 -20.91 -3.95
C LEU A 138 -11.07 -19.50 -3.67
N LEU A 139 -11.37 -18.92 -2.51
CA LEU A 139 -10.83 -17.62 -2.11
C LEU A 139 -9.30 -17.64 -2.04
N GLY A 140 -8.71 -18.73 -1.59
CA GLY A 140 -7.26 -18.94 -1.63
C GLY A 140 -6.68 -18.98 -3.06
N THR A 141 -7.50 -19.19 -4.09
CA THR A 141 -7.08 -19.18 -5.50
C THR A 141 -7.47 -17.91 -6.27
N VAL A 142 -8.28 -17.02 -5.66
CA VAL A 142 -8.68 -15.77 -6.30
C VAL A 142 -7.48 -14.86 -6.42
N ASP A 143 -7.17 -14.47 -7.64
CA ASP A 143 -6.12 -13.51 -7.93
C ASP A 143 -6.50 -12.13 -7.37
N THR A 144 -5.79 -11.68 -6.35
CA THR A 144 -5.99 -10.37 -5.69
C THR A 144 -5.25 -9.24 -6.40
N SER A 145 -4.63 -9.52 -7.53
CA SER A 145 -3.89 -8.53 -8.28
C SER A 145 -4.79 -7.42 -8.84
N VAL A 146 -4.27 -6.21 -8.86
CA VAL A 146 -4.93 -5.00 -9.35
C VAL A 146 -4.10 -4.31 -10.40
N THR A 147 -4.76 -3.55 -11.27
CA THR A 147 -4.07 -2.72 -12.27
C THR A 147 -4.80 -1.41 -12.51
N LEU A 148 -4.10 -0.51 -13.18
CA LEU A 148 -4.67 0.71 -13.76
C LEU A 148 -4.45 0.70 -15.26
N THR A 149 -5.45 1.15 -16.03
CA THR A 149 -5.24 1.47 -17.44
C THR A 149 -4.36 2.72 -17.57
N THR A 150 -3.75 2.93 -18.73
CA THR A 150 -3.03 4.19 -19.00
C THR A 150 -3.94 5.40 -18.85
N GLN A 151 -5.21 5.29 -19.28
CA GLN A 151 -6.19 6.37 -19.15
C GLN A 151 -6.54 6.66 -17.67
N SER A 152 -6.72 5.63 -16.85
CA SER A 152 -6.92 5.80 -15.41
C SER A 152 -5.69 6.42 -14.75
N ALA A 153 -4.49 6.00 -15.15
CA ALA A 153 -3.25 6.56 -14.64
C ALA A 153 -3.05 8.04 -15.00
N VAL A 154 -3.59 8.52 -16.13
CA VAL A 154 -3.63 9.97 -16.45
C VAL A 154 -4.37 10.74 -15.37
N GLY A 155 -5.52 10.24 -14.92
CA GLY A 155 -6.37 10.87 -13.92
C GLY A 155 -5.84 10.81 -12.49
N VAL A 156 -4.85 9.96 -12.19
CA VAL A 156 -4.23 9.88 -10.86
C VAL A 156 -3.50 11.20 -10.57
N PRO A 157 -3.85 11.91 -9.47
CA PRO A 157 -3.23 13.20 -9.15
C PRO A 157 -1.75 13.03 -8.79
N VAL A 158 -0.99 14.09 -8.98
CA VAL A 158 0.31 14.28 -8.34
C VAL A 158 0.13 15.10 -7.08
N GLU A 159 0.93 14.81 -6.06
CA GLU A 159 0.81 15.46 -4.78
C GLU A 159 1.25 16.94 -4.85
N SER A 160 0.51 17.78 -4.15
CA SER A 160 0.86 19.19 -4.08
C SER A 160 2.03 19.43 -3.13
N GLU A 161 2.91 20.36 -3.48
CA GLU A 161 4.03 20.79 -2.63
C GLU A 161 3.55 21.22 -1.24
N ARG A 162 2.40 21.89 -1.17
CA ARG A 162 1.83 22.36 0.09
C ARG A 162 1.41 21.19 1.00
N ALA A 163 0.77 20.15 0.45
CA ALA A 163 0.40 18.96 1.22
C ALA A 163 1.64 18.24 1.74
N THR A 164 2.65 18.09 0.89
CA THR A 164 3.93 17.49 1.22
C THR A 164 4.65 18.24 2.35
N ASP A 165 4.67 19.57 2.31
CA ASP A 165 5.31 20.38 3.34
C ASP A 165 4.58 20.29 4.69
N ALA A 166 3.25 20.21 4.68
CA ALA A 166 2.47 19.98 5.89
C ALA A 166 2.83 18.63 6.53
N VAL A 167 2.96 17.58 5.73
CA VAL A 167 3.35 16.24 6.22
C VAL A 167 4.79 16.23 6.75
N LYS A 168 5.74 16.93 6.11
CA LYS A 168 7.12 17.05 6.64
C LYS A 168 7.14 17.69 8.03
N LEU A 169 6.34 18.73 8.24
CA LEU A 169 6.19 19.37 9.54
C LEU A 169 5.60 18.42 10.57
N LEU A 170 4.58 17.66 10.18
CA LEU A 170 3.93 16.71 11.04
C LEU A 170 4.89 15.60 11.47
N VAL A 171 5.61 14.99 10.54
CA VAL A 171 6.68 14.03 10.87
C VAL A 171 7.66 14.63 11.89
N GLY A 172 8.03 15.90 11.70
CA GLY A 172 8.87 16.64 12.65
C GLY A 172 8.28 16.73 14.07
N GLN A 173 6.95 16.86 14.20
CA GLN A 173 6.29 16.90 15.51
C GLN A 173 6.34 15.56 16.26
N HIS A 174 6.35 14.44 15.53
CA HIS A 174 6.49 13.10 16.10
C HIS A 174 7.94 12.71 16.41
N LEU A 175 8.93 13.46 15.93
CA LEU A 175 10.32 13.22 16.26
C LEU A 175 10.62 13.62 17.72
N PRO A 176 11.48 12.86 18.44
CA PRO A 176 12.04 13.30 19.71
C PRO A 176 12.67 14.67 19.59
N GLU A 177 12.54 15.49 20.63
CA GLU A 177 12.95 16.90 20.62
C GLU A 177 14.43 17.09 20.19
N ASN A 178 15.31 16.23 20.67
CA ASN A 178 16.74 16.26 20.35
C ASN A 178 17.07 15.90 18.90
N PHE A 179 16.16 15.26 18.15
CA PHE A 179 16.33 14.90 16.74
C PHE A 179 15.44 15.70 15.78
N ARG A 180 14.54 16.53 16.31
CA ARG A 180 13.52 17.22 15.50
C ARG A 180 14.12 18.10 14.41
N ASP A 181 15.04 18.96 14.78
CA ASP A 181 15.66 19.89 13.82
C ASP A 181 16.47 19.17 12.74
N GLU A 182 17.19 18.12 13.12
CA GLU A 182 17.96 17.32 12.17
C GLU A 182 17.07 16.54 11.23
N GLY A 183 16.04 15.86 11.75
CA GLY A 183 15.11 15.09 10.94
C GLY A 183 14.29 15.96 9.99
N VAL A 184 13.79 17.11 10.44
CA VAL A 184 13.10 18.09 9.57
C VAL A 184 14.05 18.64 8.49
N ARG A 185 15.28 18.94 8.83
CA ARG A 185 16.29 19.37 7.85
C ARG A 185 16.57 18.29 6.81
N MET A 186 16.62 17.00 7.22
CA MET A 186 16.80 15.89 6.30
C MET A 186 15.62 15.77 5.32
N LEU A 187 14.38 15.90 5.79
CA LEU A 187 13.18 15.82 4.96
C LEU A 187 12.99 17.03 4.04
N ARG A 188 13.40 18.22 4.48
CA ARG A 188 13.27 19.47 3.70
C ARG A 188 14.42 19.74 2.74
N ASN A 189 15.43 18.90 2.74
CA ASN A 189 16.48 18.96 1.76
C ASN A 189 15.91 18.77 0.35
N GLY A 190 16.28 19.64 -0.59
CA GLY A 190 15.79 19.61 -1.96
C GLY A 190 16.13 18.32 -2.77
N LEU A 191 16.96 17.43 -2.21
CA LEU A 191 17.24 16.11 -2.78
C LEU A 191 16.32 15.02 -2.21
N CYS A 192 15.71 15.28 -1.06
CA CYS A 192 14.85 14.31 -0.38
C CYS A 192 13.47 14.29 -1.02
N HIS A 193 12.96 13.09 -1.29
CA HIS A 193 11.61 12.87 -1.78
C HIS A 193 10.90 11.72 -1.02
N THR A 194 11.30 11.52 0.23
CA THR A 194 10.70 10.52 1.11
C THR A 194 9.21 10.77 1.28
N VAL A 195 8.83 11.97 1.70
CA VAL A 195 7.43 12.32 1.95
C VAL A 195 6.63 12.39 0.65
N GLU A 196 7.24 12.93 -0.40
CA GLU A 196 6.64 13.09 -1.72
C GLU A 196 6.25 11.77 -2.41
N ARG A 197 6.90 10.65 -2.03
CA ARG A 197 6.71 9.36 -2.69
C ARG A 197 6.27 8.25 -1.75
N HIS A 198 6.47 8.41 -0.44
CA HIS A 198 6.27 7.36 0.55
C HIS A 198 5.53 7.85 1.79
N GLY A 199 5.06 9.10 1.80
CA GLY A 199 4.29 9.66 2.90
C GLY A 199 2.88 9.07 2.94
N HIS A 200 2.30 9.04 4.13
CA HIS A 200 0.97 8.47 4.40
C HIS A 200 -0.18 9.16 3.66
N HIS A 201 0.03 10.37 3.13
CA HIS A 201 -0.95 11.12 2.33
C HIS A 201 -1.01 10.66 0.88
N ILE A 202 -0.03 9.85 0.43
CA ILE A 202 -0.02 9.30 -0.94
C ILE A 202 -1.14 8.26 -1.06
N ALA A 203 -2.08 8.50 -1.98
CA ALA A 203 -3.19 7.59 -2.19
C ALA A 203 -2.72 6.24 -2.76
N PRO A 204 -3.41 5.12 -2.44
CA PRO A 204 -3.07 3.80 -2.97
C PRO A 204 -3.00 3.75 -4.49
N GLU A 205 -3.92 4.42 -5.20
CA GLU A 205 -3.93 4.49 -6.67
C GLU A 205 -2.67 5.17 -7.21
N THR A 206 -2.12 6.12 -6.47
CA THR A 206 -0.86 6.80 -6.83
C THR A 206 0.32 5.85 -6.69
N GLN A 207 0.36 5.02 -5.63
CA GLN A 207 1.37 3.96 -5.49
C GLN A 207 1.22 2.88 -6.58
N LEU A 208 -0.01 2.49 -6.91
CA LEU A 208 -0.26 1.55 -8.00
C LEU A 208 0.16 2.14 -9.36
N ALA A 209 -0.17 3.39 -9.67
CA ALA A 209 0.27 4.07 -10.89
C ALA A 209 1.81 4.18 -10.96
N ARG A 210 2.45 4.40 -9.82
CA ARG A 210 3.91 4.39 -9.70
C ARG A 210 4.48 3.00 -10.00
N LEU A 211 3.90 1.95 -9.44
CA LEU A 211 4.33 0.58 -9.68
C LEU A 211 4.18 0.18 -11.15
N VAL A 212 2.96 0.26 -11.68
CA VAL A 212 2.63 -0.32 -12.99
C VAL A 212 3.03 0.56 -14.17
N TRP A 213 2.93 1.88 -14.04
CA TRP A 213 3.20 2.84 -15.12
C TRP A 213 4.38 3.77 -14.87
N ARG A 214 5.10 3.60 -13.76
CA ARG A 214 6.24 4.44 -13.37
C ARG A 214 5.86 5.93 -13.31
N LYS A 215 4.65 6.27 -12.85
CA LYS A 215 4.23 7.65 -12.64
C LYS A 215 4.81 8.15 -11.33
N ASP A 216 5.53 9.28 -11.37
CA ASP A 216 6.13 9.85 -10.15
C ASP A 216 5.04 10.54 -9.30
N PRO A 217 4.79 10.11 -8.05
CA PRO A 217 3.82 10.75 -7.16
C PRO A 217 4.07 12.25 -6.95
N SER A 218 5.34 12.65 -6.90
CA SER A 218 5.73 14.05 -6.71
C SER A 218 5.57 14.93 -7.96
N GLY A 219 5.36 14.33 -9.13
CA GLY A 219 5.32 15.07 -10.40
C GLY A 219 6.64 15.69 -10.84
N HIS A 220 7.74 15.52 -10.09
CA HIS A 220 9.05 16.09 -10.47
C HIS A 220 9.64 15.44 -11.70
N GLN A 221 9.23 14.22 -12.01
CA GLN A 221 9.70 13.51 -13.20
C GLN A 221 8.60 13.46 -14.26
N ALA A 222 8.97 13.77 -15.50
CA ALA A 222 8.03 13.78 -16.60
C ALA A 222 7.38 12.40 -16.78
N TRP A 223 6.06 12.42 -16.97
CA TRP A 223 5.26 11.26 -17.32
C TRP A 223 4.21 11.67 -18.35
N GLN A 224 4.21 11.03 -19.50
CA GLN A 224 3.34 11.40 -20.61
C GLN A 224 2.95 10.18 -21.43
N VAL A 225 1.67 10.08 -21.80
CA VAL A 225 1.20 9.12 -22.80
C VAL A 225 1.54 9.64 -24.20
N LEU A 226 2.25 8.83 -24.98
CA LEU A 226 2.64 9.13 -26.36
C LEU A 226 1.48 8.85 -27.33
N PRO A 227 1.47 9.43 -28.54
CA PRO A 227 0.43 9.18 -29.54
C PRO A 227 0.24 7.70 -29.89
N GLY A 228 1.27 6.88 -29.78
CA GLY A 228 1.23 5.42 -29.98
C GLY A 228 0.76 4.61 -28.75
N GLY A 229 0.35 5.28 -27.67
CA GLY A 229 -0.09 4.63 -26.42
C GLY A 229 1.03 4.30 -25.43
N GLY A 230 2.29 4.30 -25.86
CA GLY A 230 3.44 4.12 -24.96
C GLY A 230 3.60 5.29 -23.99
N ILE A 231 4.40 5.10 -22.95
CA ILE A 231 4.62 6.10 -21.91
C ILE A 231 6.07 6.57 -21.92
N ALA A 232 6.26 7.88 -22.04
CA ALA A 232 7.52 8.52 -21.77
C ALA A 232 7.63 8.84 -20.29
N THR A 233 8.60 8.25 -19.61
CA THR A 233 8.88 8.51 -18.19
C THR A 233 10.35 8.35 -17.87
N SER A 234 10.87 9.23 -17.01
CA SER A 234 12.21 9.13 -16.43
C SER A 234 12.20 8.55 -15.01
N HIS A 235 11.01 8.33 -14.42
CA HIS A 235 10.90 7.84 -13.07
C HIS A 235 11.33 6.38 -12.94
N GLY A 236 12.24 6.11 -12.00
CA GLY A 236 12.66 4.77 -11.60
C GLY A 236 11.77 4.23 -10.49
N CYS A 237 11.22 3.04 -10.68
CA CYS A 237 10.52 2.29 -9.65
C CYS A 237 10.95 0.83 -9.73
N GLY A 238 11.20 0.20 -8.59
CA GLY A 238 11.47 -1.23 -8.46
C GLY A 238 10.24 -2.10 -8.73
N PRO A 239 10.28 -3.38 -8.37
CA PRO A 239 9.14 -4.29 -8.46
C PRO A 239 8.09 -4.06 -7.38
N ALA A 240 8.36 -3.14 -6.44
CA ALA A 240 7.43 -2.75 -5.39
C ALA A 240 7.34 -1.23 -5.28
N ALA A 241 6.20 -0.74 -4.84
CA ALA A 241 5.93 0.65 -4.51
C ALA A 241 5.06 0.71 -3.26
N GLY A 242 5.47 1.48 -2.27
CA GLY A 242 4.75 1.58 -1.00
C GLY A 242 5.23 2.75 -0.17
N GLY A 243 4.61 2.92 0.98
CA GLY A 243 4.87 4.00 1.90
C GLY A 243 4.51 3.68 3.34
N PHE A 244 4.58 4.69 4.17
CA PHE A 244 4.19 4.63 5.57
C PHE A 244 2.70 5.00 5.71
N THR A 245 1.99 4.32 6.59
CA THR A 245 0.55 4.58 6.82
C THR A 245 0.29 5.77 7.74
N SER A 246 1.34 6.31 8.40
CA SER A 246 1.24 7.48 9.26
C SER A 246 2.52 8.30 9.31
N ALA A 247 2.42 9.57 9.71
CA ALA A 247 3.57 10.41 9.98
C ALA A 247 4.41 9.87 11.14
N GLU A 248 3.76 9.26 12.12
CA GLU A 248 4.40 8.63 13.27
C GLU A 248 5.29 7.45 12.85
N ALA A 249 4.82 6.58 11.95
CA ALA A 249 5.60 5.44 11.45
C ALA A 249 6.90 5.91 10.76
N LEU A 250 6.82 6.96 9.92
CA LEU A 250 8.01 7.54 9.32
C LEU A 250 8.90 8.22 10.37
N ALA A 251 8.33 8.91 11.35
CA ALA A 251 9.09 9.57 12.41
C ALA A 251 9.83 8.57 13.30
N LYS A 252 9.20 7.45 13.68
CA LYS A 252 9.86 6.34 14.41
C LYS A 252 11.11 5.87 13.66
N THR A 253 10.95 5.61 12.37
CA THR A 253 12.04 5.18 11.48
C THR A 253 13.21 6.16 11.47
N LEU A 254 12.91 7.44 11.26
CA LEU A 254 13.95 8.47 11.26
C LEU A 254 14.60 8.65 12.62
N ALA A 255 13.81 8.61 13.70
CA ALA A 255 14.32 8.72 15.07
C ALA A 255 15.25 7.55 15.43
N ALA A 256 14.92 6.33 15.04
CA ALA A 256 15.75 5.16 15.24
C ALA A 256 17.08 5.28 14.50
N PHE A 257 17.04 5.68 13.24
CA PHE A 257 18.25 5.90 12.44
C PHE A 257 19.14 7.03 13.01
N LEU A 258 18.55 8.17 13.37
CA LEU A 258 19.29 9.29 13.96
C LEU A 258 19.93 8.91 15.29
N ARG A 259 19.18 8.21 16.16
CA ARG A 259 19.72 7.70 17.42
C ARG A 259 20.92 6.81 17.19
N TRP A 260 20.79 5.82 16.30
CA TRP A 260 21.90 4.92 15.95
C TRP A 260 23.13 5.68 15.47
N ALA A 261 22.93 6.65 14.56
CA ALA A 261 24.03 7.45 14.01
C ALA A 261 24.74 8.29 15.06
N HIS A 262 24.00 8.85 16.01
CA HIS A 262 24.58 9.63 17.11
C HIS A 262 25.30 8.75 18.14
N ASP A 263 24.71 7.63 18.50
CA ASP A 263 25.25 6.74 19.53
C ASP A 263 26.54 6.05 19.06
N HIS A 264 26.67 5.71 17.77
CA HIS A 264 27.79 4.94 17.25
C HIS A 264 28.87 5.77 16.51
N ALA A 265 28.52 6.97 16.03
CA ALA A 265 29.43 7.74 15.21
C ALA A 265 29.39 9.27 15.44
N GLY A 266 28.57 9.74 16.37
CA GLY A 266 28.40 11.17 16.63
C GLY A 266 27.59 11.91 15.56
N GLY A 267 26.91 11.19 14.64
CA GLY A 267 25.99 11.74 13.65
C GLY A 267 26.04 11.08 12.29
N VAL A 268 25.05 11.41 11.45
CA VAL A 268 24.81 10.77 10.15
C VAL A 268 26.01 10.86 9.20
N ASN A 269 26.64 12.02 9.10
CA ASN A 269 27.78 12.19 8.21
C ASN A 269 28.97 11.31 8.57
N GLU A 270 29.32 11.25 9.84
CA GLU A 270 30.46 10.46 10.32
C GLU A 270 30.15 8.97 10.22
N LEU A 271 28.91 8.53 10.55
CA LEU A 271 28.48 7.16 10.35
C LEU A 271 28.72 6.70 8.90
N ILE A 272 28.18 7.46 7.94
CA ILE A 272 28.28 7.07 6.53
C ILE A 272 29.72 7.17 6.02
N LYS A 273 30.45 8.21 6.40
CA LYS A 273 31.84 8.43 5.99
C LYS A 273 32.76 7.31 6.47
N ASN A 274 32.58 6.82 7.70
CA ASN A 274 33.39 5.75 8.26
C ASN A 274 33.21 4.42 7.53
N HIS A 275 32.05 4.20 6.92
CA HIS A 275 31.68 2.94 6.28
C HIS A 275 31.61 3.02 4.74
N THR A 276 32.07 4.11 4.12
CA THR A 276 32.08 4.30 2.66
C THR A 276 33.49 4.64 2.16
N SER A 277 33.77 4.27 0.91
CA SER A 277 34.99 4.70 0.25
C SER A 277 34.98 6.24 0.01
N LYS A 278 36.16 6.84 -0.06
CA LYS A 278 36.32 8.28 -0.34
C LYS A 278 35.65 8.72 -1.65
N ASN A 279 35.46 7.82 -2.60
CA ASN A 279 34.87 8.09 -3.90
C ASN A 279 33.38 7.75 -3.98
N ALA A 280 32.80 7.18 -2.93
CA ALA A 280 31.39 6.84 -2.90
C ALA A 280 30.53 8.12 -3.05
N LYS A 281 29.59 8.07 -3.99
CA LYS A 281 28.63 9.17 -4.24
C LYS A 281 27.24 8.88 -3.70
N ARG A 282 26.93 7.61 -3.47
CA ARG A 282 25.64 7.13 -2.96
C ARG A 282 25.86 5.93 -2.05
N ILE A 283 24.95 5.74 -1.12
CA ILE A 283 24.86 4.57 -0.27
C ILE A 283 23.38 4.29 0.01
N GLY A 284 22.99 3.03 0.00
CA GLY A 284 21.76 2.53 0.59
C GLY A 284 22.07 1.88 1.93
N ILE A 285 21.27 2.18 2.93
CA ILE A 285 21.35 1.59 4.26
C ILE A 285 20.00 0.92 4.52
N HIS A 286 20.02 -0.38 4.79
CA HIS A 286 18.86 -1.10 5.27
C HIS A 286 18.86 -1.09 6.80
N MET A 287 17.72 -0.83 7.38
CA MET A 287 17.45 -0.94 8.81
C MET A 287 16.28 -1.89 9.01
N SER A 288 16.46 -2.94 9.81
CA SER A 288 15.41 -3.92 10.07
C SER A 288 14.15 -3.29 10.67
N ALA A 289 12.99 -3.91 10.44
CA ALA A 289 11.72 -3.43 11.00
C ALA A 289 11.76 -3.30 12.52
N THR A 290 12.39 -4.27 13.18
CA THR A 290 12.60 -4.27 14.64
C THR A 290 13.38 -3.05 15.10
N LEU A 291 14.49 -2.74 14.44
CA LEU A 291 15.32 -1.58 14.78
C LEU A 291 14.62 -0.26 14.45
N ALA A 292 13.87 -0.21 13.36
CA ALA A 292 13.03 0.93 12.99
C ALA A 292 11.84 1.15 13.93
N GLY A 293 11.50 0.17 14.77
CA GLY A 293 10.32 0.19 15.63
C GLY A 293 9.00 0.08 14.86
N LEU A 294 9.03 -0.52 13.66
CA LEU A 294 7.86 -0.71 12.82
C LEU A 294 7.15 -2.04 13.12
N THR A 295 5.84 -2.00 13.05
CA THR A 295 4.95 -3.15 13.24
C THR A 295 4.03 -3.33 12.02
N PRO A 296 3.45 -4.53 11.82
CA PRO A 296 2.43 -4.76 10.79
C PRO A 296 1.33 -3.69 10.82
N GLY A 297 0.92 -3.23 9.63
CA GLY A 297 -0.07 -2.15 9.45
C GLY A 297 0.51 -0.72 9.46
N GLU A 298 1.80 -0.53 9.77
CA GLU A 298 2.45 0.78 9.69
C GLU A 298 3.03 1.09 8.30
N THR A 299 2.92 0.13 7.38
CA THR A 299 3.30 0.26 5.98
C THR A 299 2.24 -0.34 5.06
N ASP A 300 2.16 0.16 3.85
CA ASP A 300 1.29 -0.35 2.79
C ASP A 300 1.94 -0.20 1.42
N GLY A 301 1.46 -0.96 0.44
CA GLY A 301 1.95 -0.82 -0.92
C GLY A 301 1.45 -1.88 -1.88
N PHE A 302 2.14 -1.98 -3.00
CA PHE A 302 1.88 -2.96 -4.05
C PHE A 302 3.21 -3.58 -4.51
N ARG A 303 3.21 -4.89 -4.72
CA ARG A 303 4.32 -5.62 -5.35
C ARG A 303 3.91 -6.20 -6.70
N GLY A 304 4.86 -6.37 -7.61
CA GLY A 304 4.62 -6.90 -8.95
C GLY A 304 4.75 -8.43 -9.04
N THR A 305 5.19 -9.09 -7.99
CA THR A 305 5.31 -10.54 -7.90
C THR A 305 4.04 -11.19 -7.39
N ALA A 306 3.89 -12.51 -7.61
CA ALA A 306 2.69 -13.28 -7.27
C ALA A 306 1.41 -12.77 -7.95
N THR A 307 1.54 -12.15 -9.13
CA THR A 307 0.41 -11.85 -10.01
C THR A 307 0.16 -13.05 -10.92
N GLY A 308 -1.07 -13.27 -11.36
CA GLY A 308 -1.41 -14.37 -12.26
C GLY A 308 -0.65 -14.38 -13.61
N SER A 309 0.09 -13.32 -13.93
CA SER A 309 0.90 -13.20 -15.16
C SER A 309 2.41 -13.35 -14.94
N ALA A 310 2.92 -13.29 -13.70
CA ALA A 310 4.35 -13.36 -13.44
C ALA A 310 4.65 -13.83 -12.01
N GLU A 311 5.16 -15.05 -11.87
CA GLU A 311 5.63 -15.58 -10.59
C GLU A 311 6.98 -15.02 -10.16
N LYS A 312 7.79 -14.54 -11.13
CA LYS A 312 9.16 -14.05 -10.90
C LYS A 312 9.27 -12.55 -11.12
N VAL A 313 10.07 -11.90 -10.30
CA VAL A 313 10.36 -10.45 -10.38
C VAL A 313 10.85 -10.04 -11.76
N ASP A 314 11.77 -10.78 -12.34
CA ASP A 314 12.37 -10.45 -13.65
C ASP A 314 11.35 -10.53 -14.79
N ASP A 315 10.46 -11.51 -14.76
CA ASP A 315 9.39 -11.68 -15.76
C ASP A 315 8.39 -10.53 -15.65
N TRP A 316 8.01 -10.16 -14.42
CA TRP A 316 7.14 -9.03 -14.19
C TRP A 316 7.79 -7.70 -14.64
N LEU A 317 9.06 -7.49 -14.31
CA LEU A 317 9.79 -6.30 -14.77
C LEU A 317 9.91 -6.24 -16.29
N ALA A 318 10.06 -7.39 -16.96
CA ALA A 318 10.06 -7.47 -18.43
C ALA A 318 8.69 -7.12 -19.01
N ALA A 319 7.61 -7.68 -18.44
CA ALA A 319 6.22 -7.36 -18.82
C ALA A 319 5.92 -5.87 -18.64
N ARG A 320 6.32 -5.28 -17.49
CA ARG A 320 6.17 -3.85 -17.23
C ARG A 320 6.94 -2.99 -18.24
N ARG A 321 8.18 -3.35 -18.55
CA ARG A 321 8.95 -2.62 -19.59
C ARG A 321 8.21 -2.61 -20.93
N TYR A 322 7.67 -3.76 -21.32
CA TYR A 322 6.87 -3.87 -22.53
C TYR A 322 5.59 -3.04 -22.46
N ALA A 323 4.84 -3.14 -21.38
CA ALA A 323 3.61 -2.38 -21.16
C ALA A 323 3.86 -0.86 -21.20
N VAL A 324 4.88 -0.37 -20.51
CA VAL A 324 5.27 1.05 -20.54
C VAL A 324 5.65 1.51 -21.94
N ALA A 325 6.40 0.70 -22.70
CA ALA A 325 6.81 1.05 -24.06
C ALA A 325 5.63 1.12 -25.05
N HIS A 326 4.59 0.32 -24.86
CA HIS A 326 3.49 0.16 -25.82
C HIS A 326 2.12 0.61 -25.29
N GLY A 327 1.99 0.92 -23.99
CA GLY A 327 0.71 1.20 -23.35
C GLY A 327 -0.20 -0.02 -23.21
N LYS A 328 0.26 -1.21 -23.56
CA LYS A 328 -0.49 -2.49 -23.57
C LYS A 328 0.47 -3.68 -23.52
N PRO A 329 0.06 -4.84 -22.96
CA PRO A 329 -1.06 -5.00 -22.04
C PRO A 329 -0.78 -4.31 -20.69
N PRO A 330 -1.78 -4.06 -19.85
CA PRO A 330 -1.54 -3.61 -18.48
C PRO A 330 -0.78 -4.69 -17.70
N VAL A 331 0.03 -4.26 -16.72
CA VAL A 331 0.61 -5.13 -15.70
C VAL A 331 -0.12 -4.94 -14.39
N TYR A 332 0.01 -5.91 -13.49
CA TYR A 332 -0.75 -5.97 -12.25
C TYR A 332 0.19 -5.82 -11.06
N GLY A 333 -0.34 -5.29 -9.96
CA GLY A 333 0.29 -5.27 -8.65
C GLY A 333 -0.58 -5.99 -7.64
N VAL A 334 0.04 -6.63 -6.66
CA VAL A 334 -0.64 -7.24 -5.51
C VAL A 334 -0.51 -6.30 -4.33
N PRO A 335 -1.63 -5.92 -3.67
CA PRO A 335 -1.56 -5.18 -2.40
C PRO A 335 -0.79 -6.00 -1.36
N TYR A 336 0.06 -5.35 -0.58
CA TYR A 336 0.79 -6.01 0.51
C TYR A 336 1.26 -5.01 1.55
N ASP A 337 1.56 -5.51 2.75
CA ASP A 337 2.30 -4.80 3.77
C ASP A 337 3.74 -5.32 3.82
N PRO A 338 4.75 -4.52 3.42
CA PRO A 338 6.15 -4.96 3.43
C PRO A 338 6.63 -5.48 4.79
N ILE A 339 6.13 -4.88 5.88
CA ILE A 339 6.57 -5.26 7.24
C ILE A 339 5.87 -6.53 7.73
N ALA A 340 4.63 -6.76 7.33
CA ALA A 340 3.89 -7.95 7.73
C ALA A 340 4.27 -9.21 6.92
N GLU A 341 4.57 -9.03 5.63
CA GLU A 341 4.70 -10.12 4.67
C GLU A 341 6.15 -10.38 4.21
N GLY A 342 7.09 -9.50 4.59
CA GLY A 342 8.49 -9.60 4.18
C GLY A 342 9.24 -10.73 4.89
N GLU A 343 10.23 -11.33 4.22
CA GLU A 343 11.14 -12.31 4.82
C GLU A 343 12.21 -11.65 5.70
N ASP A 344 12.67 -10.47 5.30
CA ASP A 344 13.65 -9.65 6.04
C ASP A 344 13.20 -8.17 6.00
N PRO A 345 12.02 -7.88 6.61
CA PRO A 345 11.36 -6.61 6.45
C PRO A 345 12.09 -5.48 7.15
N GLY A 346 11.97 -4.30 6.58
CA GLY A 346 12.57 -3.10 7.15
C GLY A 346 12.37 -1.87 6.29
N VAL A 347 13.35 -0.99 6.36
CA VAL A 347 13.35 0.24 5.57
C VAL A 347 14.69 0.45 4.89
N THR A 348 14.66 1.01 3.70
CA THR A 348 15.86 1.48 3.01
C THR A 348 15.97 2.99 3.13
N LEU A 349 17.09 3.47 3.65
CA LEU A 349 17.48 4.88 3.62
C LEU A 349 18.58 5.05 2.56
N ALA A 350 18.30 5.84 1.53
CA ALA A 350 19.28 6.13 0.49
C ALA A 350 19.85 7.52 0.67
N PHE A 351 21.18 7.62 0.63
CA PHE A 351 21.90 8.87 0.76
C PHE A 351 22.72 9.20 -0.48
N LYS A 352 22.89 10.49 -0.75
CA LYS A 352 23.76 11.02 -1.80
C LYS A 352 24.71 12.04 -1.20
N ARG A 353 25.97 11.96 -1.61
CA ARG A 353 27.00 12.93 -1.20
C ARG A 353 26.98 14.15 -2.12
N VAL A 354 26.91 15.32 -1.50
CA VAL A 354 27.08 16.62 -2.17
C VAL A 354 28.17 17.39 -1.40
N GLY A 355 29.27 17.67 -2.07
CA GLY A 355 30.46 18.16 -1.41
C GLY A 355 30.99 17.17 -0.37
N HIS A 356 31.01 17.59 0.88
CA HIS A 356 31.44 16.75 2.01
C HIS A 356 30.30 16.22 2.88
N GLN A 357 29.05 16.52 2.51
CA GLN A 357 27.86 16.18 3.28
C GLN A 357 27.06 15.07 2.63
N TRP A 358 26.50 14.19 3.45
CA TRP A 358 25.56 13.16 3.03
C TRP A 358 24.13 13.63 3.26
N HIS A 359 23.32 13.59 2.23
CA HIS A 359 21.94 14.04 2.22
C HIS A 359 21.02 12.85 2.00
N LEU A 360 19.99 12.73 2.84
CA LEU A 360 18.91 11.77 2.61
C LEU A 360 18.25 12.09 1.27
N VAL A 361 18.10 11.07 0.43
CA VAL A 361 17.40 11.14 -0.85
C VAL A 361 16.01 10.55 -0.72
N THR A 362 15.91 9.42 -0.03
CA THR A 362 14.63 8.73 0.20
C THR A 362 14.75 7.76 1.37
N CYS A 363 13.61 7.53 2.03
CA CYS A 363 13.40 6.48 3.01
C CYS A 363 12.08 5.79 2.69
N TYR A 364 12.08 4.47 2.55
CA TYR A 364 10.89 3.72 2.16
C TYR A 364 10.91 2.29 2.74
N PRO A 365 9.73 1.72 3.05
CA PRO A 365 9.63 0.35 3.55
C PRO A 365 9.95 -0.66 2.46
N VAL A 366 10.52 -1.79 2.86
CA VAL A 366 10.87 -2.93 2.00
C VAL A 366 10.54 -4.24 2.71
N ASP A 367 10.16 -5.23 1.93
CA ASP A 367 9.95 -6.62 2.36
C ASP A 367 11.26 -7.42 2.43
N GLU A 368 12.24 -6.98 1.63
CA GLU A 368 13.58 -7.54 1.59
C GLU A 368 14.60 -6.44 1.21
N PRO A 369 15.80 -6.42 1.81
CA PRO A 369 16.83 -5.45 1.47
C PRO A 369 17.44 -5.74 0.08
N ASP A 370 17.71 -4.68 -0.69
CA ASP A 370 18.62 -4.80 -1.84
C ASP A 370 19.99 -5.30 -1.34
N PRO A 371 20.53 -6.39 -1.91
CA PRO A 371 21.83 -6.95 -1.46
C PRO A 371 23.01 -5.97 -1.56
N ARG A 372 22.85 -4.87 -2.31
CA ARG A 372 23.86 -3.79 -2.41
C ARG A 372 23.81 -2.81 -1.22
N ASN A 373 22.72 -2.82 -0.44
CA ASN A 373 22.59 -1.97 0.73
C ASN A 373 23.44 -2.51 1.87
N LYS A 374 23.98 -1.60 2.67
CA LYS A 374 24.60 -1.96 3.94
C LYS A 374 23.53 -2.13 5.00
N ARG A 375 23.70 -3.09 5.89
CA ARG A 375 22.85 -3.18 7.07
C ARG A 375 23.29 -2.13 8.09
N LEU A 376 22.33 -1.48 8.73
CA LEU A 376 22.64 -0.46 9.73
C LEU A 376 23.39 -1.08 10.92
N GLU A 377 23.03 -2.30 11.29
CA GLU A 377 23.64 -3.09 12.37
C GLU A 377 25.14 -3.36 12.13
N ASP A 378 25.56 -3.40 10.88
CA ASP A 378 26.99 -3.57 10.49
C ASP A 378 27.77 -2.26 10.50
N LEU A 379 27.11 -1.13 10.78
CA LEU A 379 27.72 0.21 10.81
C LEU A 379 27.97 0.71 12.23
N ALA A 380 28.04 -0.18 13.21
CA ALA A 380 28.35 0.15 14.61
C ALA A 380 29.86 0.28 14.87
#